data_a575619d324a1359f952d44cfd5350a2
#
_entry.id   a575619d324a1359f952d44cfd5350a2
#
_cell.length_a   1.000
_cell.length_b   1.000
_cell.length_c   1.000
_cell.angle_alpha   90.00
_cell.angle_beta   90.00
_cell.angle_gamma   90.00
#
_symmetry.space_group_name_H-M   'P 1'
#
loop_
_entity.id
_entity.type
_entity.pdbx_description
1 polymer ?
#
loop_
_entity_poly.entity_id
_entity_poly.type
_entity_poly.pdbx_seq_one_letter_code
_entity_poly.pdbx_strand_id
1 'polypeptide(L)'
;KDNYGNGVPQQEVTLRVSPSEGVTPSNNAIYTTNHDGNFYASFTATKAGVYQVTATLENGDSMQQTVTYVPNVTNAEITLAASKDPVIADNNDLTTLTATVADTEGNAIANTEVTFTLPEDVKANFTLSDGGKAITDAEGKAKVTLKGTKAGAHTVTASMAGGKSEQLVVNFIADTLTAQVNLNVTEDNFIANNVGMTRLQATVTDGNGNPLANEAVTFTLPADVSASFTLGQGGSAITDINGKAEVTLSGTKSGTYPVTVSVNNYGVSDTKQVTLIADAGTAKLASLTSVYSFVVSTTEGATLTASVTDANGNPVEGIKVNFRGTSVTLSSTSVETDDRGFAEILVTSTEVGLKTVSASLADKPTEVISRLLNASADVNSATITSLEIPEGQVMVAQDVAVKAHVNDQFGNPVAHQPVTFSAEPSSQMIISQNTVSTNTQGVAEVTMTPERNGSYMVK
;
A
#
# COMPACT_ATOMS: atom_id res chain seq x y z
N LYS A 1 -1.64 -52.67 -83.29
CA LYS A 1 -1.10 -53.83 -84.00
C LYS A 1 -2.25 -54.57 -84.61
N ASP A 2 -2.05 -55.25 -85.83
CA ASP A 2 -3.02 -56.14 -86.38
C ASP A 2 -3.04 -57.50 -85.59
N ASN A 3 -3.91 -58.47 -86.02
CA ASN A 3 -4.04 -59.79 -85.42
C ASN A 3 -2.77 -60.64 -85.49
N TYR A 4 -1.80 -60.24 -86.36
CA TYR A 4 -0.51 -60.90 -86.55
C TYR A 4 0.65 -60.24 -85.78
N GLY A 5 0.36 -59.15 -85.05
CA GLY A 5 1.34 -58.39 -84.27
C GLY A 5 2.09 -57.32 -85.05
N ASN A 6 1.74 -57.02 -86.31
CA ASN A 6 2.38 -55.98 -87.11
C ASN A 6 1.89 -54.58 -86.67
N GLY A 7 2.73 -53.57 -86.79
CA GLY A 7 2.36 -52.20 -86.58
C GLY A 7 1.33 -51.72 -87.63
N VAL A 8 0.27 -51.04 -87.23
CA VAL A 8 -0.71 -50.45 -88.12
C VAL A 8 -0.50 -48.93 -88.12
N PRO A 9 -0.01 -48.37 -89.24
CA PRO A 9 0.24 -46.91 -89.29
C PRO A 9 -1.04 -46.11 -89.55
N GLN A 10 -0.95 -44.79 -89.26
CA GLN A 10 -2.00 -43.80 -89.56
C GLN A 10 -3.36 -44.08 -88.90
N GLN A 11 -3.36 -44.81 -87.75
CA GLN A 11 -4.57 -44.97 -86.95
C GLN A 11 -4.73 -43.79 -86.02
N GLU A 12 -5.92 -43.25 -85.95
CA GLU A 12 -6.26 -42.23 -84.99
C GLU A 12 -6.46 -42.86 -83.62
N VAL A 13 -5.78 -42.28 -82.63
CA VAL A 13 -5.88 -42.65 -81.22
C VAL A 13 -6.35 -41.45 -80.48
N THR A 14 -7.50 -41.55 -79.85
CA THR A 14 -7.98 -40.52 -78.91
C THR A 14 -7.42 -40.80 -77.52
N LEU A 15 -6.67 -39.83 -76.92
CA LEU A 15 -6.18 -39.95 -75.62
C LEU A 15 -7.10 -39.20 -74.62
N ARG A 16 -7.55 -39.89 -73.63
CA ARG A 16 -8.33 -39.30 -72.49
C ARG A 16 -7.64 -39.52 -71.15
N VAL A 17 -7.60 -38.43 -70.31
CA VAL A 17 -7.07 -38.47 -68.98
C VAL A 17 -8.18 -38.14 -68.00
N SER A 18 -8.32 -38.94 -66.94
CA SER A 18 -9.32 -38.73 -65.90
C SER A 18 -8.65 -38.87 -64.51
N PRO A 19 -8.83 -37.92 -63.58
CA PRO A 19 -9.54 -36.64 -63.72
C PRO A 19 -8.85 -35.73 -64.76
N SER A 20 -9.58 -34.77 -65.29
CA SER A 20 -9.06 -33.88 -66.36
C SER A 20 -8.68 -32.49 -65.84
N GLU A 21 -8.99 -32.17 -64.62
CA GLU A 21 -8.66 -30.88 -63.99
C GLU A 21 -7.14 -30.67 -63.88
N GLY A 22 -6.67 -29.54 -64.39
CA GLY A 22 -5.24 -29.19 -64.36
C GLY A 22 -4.37 -30.00 -65.34
N VAL A 23 -4.93 -30.79 -66.24
CA VAL A 23 -4.21 -31.57 -67.24
C VAL A 23 -3.98 -30.77 -68.53
N THR A 24 -2.74 -30.80 -69.02
CA THR A 24 -2.35 -30.18 -70.30
C THR A 24 -1.56 -31.17 -71.13
N PRO A 25 -1.89 -31.41 -72.46
CA PRO A 25 -3.03 -30.82 -73.16
C PRO A 25 -4.37 -31.34 -72.64
N SER A 26 -5.44 -30.62 -72.99
CA SER A 26 -6.81 -30.96 -72.57
C SER A 26 -7.25 -32.35 -73.14
N ASN A 27 -8.21 -32.94 -72.43
CA ASN A 27 -8.79 -34.24 -72.80
C ASN A 27 -9.23 -34.33 -74.26
N ASN A 28 -9.21 -35.56 -74.80
CA ASN A 28 -9.57 -35.93 -76.21
C ASN A 28 -8.57 -35.41 -77.24
N ALA A 29 -7.29 -35.31 -76.90
CA ALA A 29 -6.27 -35.09 -77.93
C ALA A 29 -6.14 -36.29 -78.84
N ILE A 30 -6.12 -36.00 -80.14
CA ILE A 30 -6.03 -37.04 -81.16
C ILE A 30 -4.57 -37.12 -81.63
N TYR A 31 -4.08 -38.34 -81.71
CA TYR A 31 -2.73 -38.67 -82.14
C TYR A 31 -2.86 -39.68 -83.31
N THR A 32 -1.85 -39.73 -84.19
CA THR A 32 -1.80 -40.70 -85.29
C THR A 32 -0.61 -41.64 -85.11
N THR A 33 -0.82 -42.93 -85.30
CA THR A 33 0.25 -43.93 -85.20
C THR A 33 1.25 -43.77 -86.34
N ASN A 34 2.53 -43.95 -86.05
CA ASN A 34 3.63 -43.98 -87.04
C ASN A 34 3.69 -45.30 -87.77
N HIS A 35 4.71 -45.49 -88.62
CA HIS A 35 4.89 -46.70 -89.49
C HIS A 35 4.93 -47.97 -88.61
N ASP A 36 5.44 -47.94 -87.35
CA ASP A 36 5.55 -49.09 -86.47
C ASP A 36 4.29 -49.32 -85.63
N GLY A 37 3.24 -48.55 -85.88
CA GLY A 37 1.99 -48.61 -85.16
C GLY A 37 2.09 -47.97 -83.75
N ASN A 38 3.07 -47.13 -83.53
CA ASN A 38 3.28 -46.48 -82.22
C ASN A 38 2.82 -45.00 -82.28
N PHE A 39 2.27 -44.46 -81.20
CA PHE A 39 2.09 -43.02 -81.00
C PHE A 39 2.76 -42.60 -79.70
N TYR A 40 3.15 -41.35 -79.61
CA TYR A 40 3.73 -40.77 -78.46
C TYR A 40 2.92 -39.56 -78.02
N ALA A 41 2.55 -39.57 -76.77
CA ALA A 41 1.85 -38.48 -76.12
C ALA A 41 2.51 -38.08 -74.80
N SER A 42 2.50 -36.80 -74.54
CA SER A 42 2.89 -36.31 -73.25
C SER A 42 1.78 -35.47 -72.62
N PHE A 43 1.58 -35.60 -71.37
CA PHE A 43 0.71 -34.71 -70.63
C PHE A 43 1.38 -34.31 -69.26
N THR A 44 0.95 -33.17 -68.77
CA THR A 44 1.32 -32.68 -67.46
C THR A 44 0.07 -32.45 -66.62
N ALA A 45 0.18 -32.62 -65.32
CA ALA A 45 -0.88 -32.30 -64.38
C ALA A 45 -0.37 -31.33 -63.30
N THR A 46 -1.15 -30.31 -62.96
CA THR A 46 -0.87 -29.38 -61.88
C THR A 46 -1.41 -29.87 -60.55
N LYS A 47 -2.31 -30.85 -60.56
CA LYS A 47 -2.84 -31.48 -59.32
C LYS A 47 -2.19 -32.81 -59.08
N ALA A 48 -1.77 -33.05 -57.85
CA ALA A 48 -1.29 -34.37 -57.40
C ALA A 48 -2.48 -35.33 -57.30
N GLY A 49 -2.22 -36.61 -57.71
CA GLY A 49 -3.27 -37.63 -57.70
C GLY A 49 -2.97 -38.76 -58.64
N VAL A 50 -3.89 -39.73 -58.73
CA VAL A 50 -3.84 -40.86 -59.64
C VAL A 50 -4.70 -40.55 -60.89
N TYR A 51 -4.06 -40.56 -62.02
CA TYR A 51 -4.69 -40.28 -63.32
C TYR A 51 -4.81 -41.58 -64.14
N GLN A 52 -6.01 -41.84 -64.60
CA GLN A 52 -6.25 -42.92 -65.51
C GLN A 52 -6.15 -42.39 -66.96
N VAL A 53 -5.21 -42.92 -67.70
CA VAL A 53 -4.99 -42.58 -69.12
C VAL A 53 -5.63 -43.67 -69.99
N THR A 54 -6.59 -43.28 -70.83
CA THR A 54 -7.27 -44.18 -71.73
C THR A 54 -6.91 -43.79 -73.15
N ALA A 55 -6.36 -44.73 -73.93
CA ALA A 55 -6.17 -44.61 -75.36
C ALA A 55 -7.27 -45.43 -76.10
N THR A 56 -7.99 -44.77 -76.95
CA THR A 56 -9.11 -45.39 -77.66
C THR A 56 -8.91 -45.22 -79.17
N LEU A 57 -9.01 -46.34 -79.92
CA LEU A 57 -9.03 -46.36 -81.39
C LEU A 57 -10.42 -45.98 -81.90
N GLU A 58 -10.54 -45.62 -83.24
CA GLU A 58 -11.77 -45.26 -83.85
C GLU A 58 -12.81 -46.41 -83.85
N ASN A 59 -12.35 -47.65 -83.85
CA ASN A 59 -13.19 -48.83 -83.75
C ASN A 59 -13.77 -49.11 -82.37
N GLY A 60 -13.40 -48.29 -81.34
CA GLY A 60 -13.86 -48.40 -79.98
C GLY A 60 -12.97 -49.26 -79.05
N ASP A 61 -11.92 -49.90 -79.59
CA ASP A 61 -10.96 -50.66 -78.79
C ASP A 61 -10.13 -49.71 -77.94
N SER A 62 -9.93 -50.06 -76.69
CA SER A 62 -9.28 -49.14 -75.72
C SER A 62 -8.38 -49.85 -74.71
N MET A 63 -7.35 -49.13 -74.25
CA MET A 63 -6.46 -49.58 -73.19
C MET A 63 -6.30 -48.47 -72.19
N GLN A 64 -6.19 -48.88 -70.89
CA GLN A 64 -6.06 -47.94 -69.78
C GLN A 64 -4.76 -48.20 -69.01
N GLN A 65 -4.13 -47.13 -68.54
CA GLN A 65 -2.98 -47.13 -67.66
C GLN A 65 -3.11 -46.04 -66.64
N THR A 66 -2.56 -46.25 -65.47
CA THR A 66 -2.53 -45.24 -64.41
C THR A 66 -1.16 -44.57 -64.31
N VAL A 67 -1.18 -43.27 -64.05
CA VAL A 67 0.00 -42.46 -63.75
C VAL A 67 -0.28 -41.69 -62.46
N THR A 68 0.65 -41.73 -61.51
CA THR A 68 0.53 -41.01 -60.26
C THR A 68 1.42 -39.76 -60.25
N TYR A 69 0.80 -38.60 -60.11
CA TYR A 69 1.50 -37.34 -59.86
C TYR A 69 1.57 -37.10 -58.36
N VAL A 70 2.75 -36.74 -57.86
CA VAL A 70 3.01 -36.40 -56.44
C VAL A 70 3.23 -34.90 -56.34
N PRO A 71 2.98 -34.30 -55.12
CA PRO A 71 3.28 -32.90 -54.92
C PRO A 71 4.75 -32.58 -55.17
N ASN A 72 5.03 -31.36 -55.64
CA ASN A 72 6.40 -30.92 -55.86
C ASN A 72 7.02 -30.38 -54.57
N VAL A 73 7.74 -31.23 -53.87
CA VAL A 73 8.39 -30.88 -52.57
C VAL A 73 9.49 -29.83 -52.68
N THR A 74 10.02 -29.57 -53.90
CA THR A 74 11.11 -28.57 -54.06
C THR A 74 10.59 -27.14 -54.03
N ASN A 75 9.33 -26.92 -54.33
CA ASN A 75 8.67 -25.62 -54.29
C ASN A 75 7.61 -25.56 -53.16
N ALA A 76 7.78 -26.39 -52.11
CA ALA A 76 6.88 -26.42 -50.97
C ALA A 76 6.82 -25.04 -50.29
N GLU A 77 5.61 -24.68 -49.89
CA GLU A 77 5.30 -23.50 -49.08
C GLU A 77 4.64 -23.92 -47.78
N ILE A 78 4.77 -23.10 -46.76
CA ILE A 78 4.18 -23.32 -45.42
C ILE A 78 3.33 -22.12 -45.06
N THR A 79 2.14 -22.36 -44.55
CA THR A 79 1.27 -21.34 -43.93
C THR A 79 0.98 -21.74 -42.51
N LEU A 80 0.72 -20.76 -41.62
CA LEU A 80 0.50 -20.98 -40.18
C LEU A 80 -0.77 -20.26 -39.71
N ALA A 81 -1.60 -20.96 -38.94
CA ALA A 81 -2.82 -20.43 -38.37
C ALA A 81 -3.00 -20.90 -36.90
N ALA A 82 -3.67 -20.09 -36.09
CA ALA A 82 -4.10 -20.42 -34.74
C ALA A 82 -5.62 -20.59 -34.69
N SER A 83 -6.11 -21.58 -33.94
CA SER A 83 -7.54 -21.83 -33.76
C SER A 83 -8.23 -20.81 -32.87
N LYS A 84 -7.47 -20.17 -31.99
CA LYS A 84 -7.93 -19.17 -31.02
C LYS A 84 -6.87 -18.10 -30.84
N ASP A 85 -7.29 -16.82 -30.86
CA ASP A 85 -6.50 -15.64 -30.51
C ASP A 85 -7.50 -14.53 -30.08
N PRO A 86 -7.38 -13.93 -28.87
CA PRO A 86 -6.37 -14.17 -27.86
C PRO A 86 -6.57 -15.44 -27.01
N VAL A 87 -5.49 -15.88 -26.34
CA VAL A 87 -5.44 -17.00 -25.40
C VAL A 87 -5.23 -16.44 -23.98
N ILE A 88 -5.85 -17.04 -22.95
CA ILE A 88 -5.59 -16.64 -21.56
C ILE A 88 -4.25 -17.22 -21.10
N ALA A 89 -3.43 -16.40 -20.46
CA ALA A 89 -2.09 -16.77 -19.96
C ALA A 89 -2.16 -17.48 -18.59
N ASP A 90 -2.97 -18.53 -18.46
CA ASP A 90 -3.24 -19.30 -17.24
C ASP A 90 -2.58 -20.70 -17.23
N ASN A 91 -1.85 -21.05 -18.30
CA ASN A 91 -1.29 -22.38 -18.58
C ASN A 91 -2.34 -23.50 -18.71
N ASN A 92 -3.61 -23.16 -18.83
CA ASN A 92 -4.71 -24.10 -19.01
C ASN A 92 -5.44 -23.86 -20.32
N ASP A 93 -5.74 -22.60 -20.62
CA ASP A 93 -6.27 -22.19 -21.91
C ASP A 93 -5.23 -22.43 -23.02
N LEU A 94 -5.66 -22.90 -24.18
CA LEU A 94 -4.78 -23.27 -25.28
C LEU A 94 -5.31 -22.86 -26.63
N THR A 95 -4.41 -22.70 -27.59
CA THR A 95 -4.71 -22.62 -29.02
C THR A 95 -4.07 -23.78 -29.76
N THR A 96 -4.72 -24.24 -30.83
CA THR A 96 -4.12 -25.20 -31.75
C THR A 96 -3.46 -24.42 -32.90
N LEU A 97 -2.16 -24.57 -33.03
CA LEU A 97 -1.40 -24.10 -34.18
C LEU A 97 -1.47 -25.13 -35.29
N THR A 98 -1.84 -24.72 -36.47
CA THR A 98 -1.91 -25.58 -37.67
C THR A 98 -0.98 -25.00 -38.73
N ALA A 99 0.10 -25.72 -39.01
CA ALA A 99 0.91 -25.46 -40.19
C ALA A 99 0.35 -26.28 -41.39
N THR A 100 0.15 -25.63 -42.52
CA THR A 100 -0.26 -26.32 -43.75
C THR A 100 0.87 -26.21 -44.75
N VAL A 101 1.32 -27.37 -45.23
CA VAL A 101 2.40 -27.52 -46.22
C VAL A 101 1.82 -27.96 -47.54
N ALA A 102 2.06 -27.19 -48.60
CA ALA A 102 1.62 -27.48 -49.93
C ALA A 102 2.66 -27.02 -50.96
N ASP A 103 2.62 -27.51 -52.16
CA ASP A 103 3.39 -26.91 -53.25
C ASP A 103 2.70 -25.64 -53.80
N THR A 104 3.35 -24.93 -54.73
CA THR A 104 2.84 -23.68 -55.32
C THR A 104 1.52 -23.87 -56.10
N GLU A 105 1.20 -25.10 -56.48
CA GLU A 105 -0.06 -25.45 -57.13
C GLU A 105 -1.17 -25.82 -56.14
N GLY A 106 -0.84 -25.75 -54.81
CA GLY A 106 -1.77 -26.03 -53.72
C GLY A 106 -1.98 -27.53 -53.46
N ASN A 107 -1.07 -28.40 -53.91
CA ASN A 107 -1.12 -29.82 -53.58
C ASN A 107 -0.54 -30.05 -52.17
N ALA A 108 -1.32 -30.72 -51.33
CA ALA A 108 -0.93 -31.02 -49.98
C ALA A 108 0.31 -31.93 -49.92
N ILE A 109 1.30 -31.57 -49.10
CA ILE A 109 2.50 -32.36 -48.90
C ILE A 109 2.39 -33.08 -47.55
N ALA A 110 2.14 -34.36 -47.60
CA ALA A 110 2.02 -35.23 -46.43
C ALA A 110 3.38 -35.76 -45.96
N ASN A 111 3.42 -36.31 -44.72
CA ASN A 111 4.58 -36.98 -44.10
C ASN A 111 5.82 -36.07 -44.00
N THR A 112 5.63 -34.76 -43.86
CA THR A 112 6.70 -33.77 -43.67
C THR A 112 6.73 -33.32 -42.18
N GLU A 113 7.88 -33.42 -41.55
CA GLU A 113 8.07 -32.92 -40.20
C GLU A 113 8.08 -31.38 -40.21
N VAL A 114 7.24 -30.77 -39.36
CA VAL A 114 7.20 -29.33 -39.07
C VAL A 114 7.60 -29.14 -37.66
N THR A 115 8.52 -28.19 -37.41
CA THR A 115 8.96 -27.79 -36.06
C THR A 115 8.43 -26.39 -35.75
N PHE A 116 7.71 -26.29 -34.64
CA PHE A 116 7.19 -25.03 -34.08
C PHE A 116 8.10 -24.55 -32.97
N THR A 117 8.48 -23.30 -32.98
CA THR A 117 9.38 -22.69 -32.00
C THR A 117 8.90 -21.33 -31.52
N LEU A 118 9.30 -20.98 -30.30
CA LEU A 118 9.19 -19.63 -29.74
C LEU A 118 10.59 -19.05 -29.52
N PRO A 119 10.73 -17.71 -29.44
CA PRO A 119 11.98 -17.06 -29.06
C PRO A 119 12.51 -17.56 -27.72
N GLU A 120 13.84 -17.66 -27.58
CA GLU A 120 14.52 -18.20 -26.41
C GLU A 120 14.20 -17.47 -25.11
N ASP A 121 14.03 -16.15 -25.18
CA ASP A 121 13.75 -15.27 -24.03
C ASP A 121 12.35 -15.49 -23.41
N VAL A 122 11.42 -16.09 -24.16
CA VAL A 122 10.05 -16.31 -23.71
C VAL A 122 9.66 -17.79 -23.62
N LYS A 123 10.36 -18.68 -24.30
CA LYS A 123 9.97 -20.09 -24.45
C LYS A 123 9.70 -20.82 -23.13
N ALA A 124 10.39 -20.44 -22.06
CA ALA A 124 10.21 -21.04 -20.73
C ALA A 124 8.81 -20.82 -20.13
N ASN A 125 8.08 -19.81 -20.61
CA ASN A 125 6.73 -19.48 -20.16
C ASN A 125 5.63 -20.19 -20.97
N PHE A 126 6.01 -21.01 -21.98
CA PHE A 126 5.09 -21.63 -22.90
C PHE A 126 5.33 -23.14 -23.00
N THR A 127 4.26 -23.87 -23.34
CA THR A 127 4.32 -25.29 -23.59
C THR A 127 3.71 -25.57 -24.97
N LEU A 128 4.54 -26.15 -25.84
CA LEU A 128 4.10 -26.74 -27.10
C LEU A 128 3.92 -28.25 -26.88
N SER A 129 2.80 -28.83 -27.35
CA SER A 129 2.65 -30.28 -27.34
C SER A 129 3.73 -30.95 -28.22
N ASP A 130 4.07 -32.20 -27.88
CA ASP A 130 5.01 -33.03 -28.62
C ASP A 130 6.40 -32.40 -28.86
N GLY A 131 6.82 -31.50 -27.91
CA GLY A 131 8.07 -30.75 -28.05
C GLY A 131 8.11 -29.78 -29.23
N GLY A 132 6.94 -29.36 -29.71
CA GLY A 132 6.79 -28.47 -30.88
C GLY A 132 7.02 -29.17 -32.20
N LYS A 133 6.90 -30.48 -32.31
CA LYS A 133 7.07 -31.23 -33.58
C LYS A 133 5.79 -31.95 -33.98
N ALA A 134 5.46 -31.87 -35.25
CA ALA A 134 4.34 -32.61 -35.83
C ALA A 134 4.63 -33.00 -37.26
N ILE A 135 4.02 -34.09 -37.73
CA ILE A 135 4.13 -34.57 -39.11
C ILE A 135 2.84 -34.20 -39.84
N THR A 136 2.95 -33.72 -41.08
CA THR A 136 1.79 -33.38 -41.88
C THR A 136 0.96 -34.63 -42.25
N ASP A 137 -0.36 -34.53 -42.10
CA ASP A 137 -1.35 -35.50 -42.49
C ASP A 137 -1.57 -35.52 -44.03
N ALA A 138 -2.55 -36.31 -44.51
CA ALA A 138 -2.89 -36.39 -45.94
C ALA A 138 -3.33 -35.05 -46.54
N GLU A 139 -3.86 -34.15 -45.73
CA GLU A 139 -4.27 -32.81 -46.11
C GLU A 139 -3.11 -31.77 -45.98
N GLY A 140 -1.87 -32.24 -45.71
CA GLY A 140 -0.70 -31.40 -45.57
C GLY A 140 -0.65 -30.63 -44.25
N LYS A 141 -1.42 -31.00 -43.22
CA LYS A 141 -1.55 -30.27 -41.94
C LYS A 141 -0.77 -30.90 -40.82
N ALA A 142 0.10 -30.12 -40.20
CA ALA A 142 0.78 -30.46 -38.96
C ALA A 142 0.22 -29.61 -37.79
N LYS A 143 -0.16 -30.22 -36.67
CA LYS A 143 -0.84 -29.55 -35.58
C LYS A 143 -0.09 -29.74 -34.23
N VAL A 144 0.06 -28.67 -33.49
CA VAL A 144 0.49 -28.68 -32.10
C VAL A 144 -0.40 -27.76 -31.26
N THR A 145 -0.51 -28.00 -29.98
CA THR A 145 -1.18 -27.06 -29.07
C THR A 145 -0.15 -26.16 -28.40
N LEU A 146 -0.53 -24.92 -28.18
CA LEU A 146 0.26 -23.90 -27.46
C LEU A 146 -0.55 -23.35 -26.29
N LYS A 147 0.06 -23.33 -25.11
CA LYS A 147 -0.44 -22.67 -23.91
C LYS A 147 0.72 -21.99 -23.18
N GLY A 148 0.44 -21.06 -22.25
CA GLY A 148 1.48 -20.34 -21.55
C GLY A 148 1.00 -19.53 -20.37
N THR A 149 1.96 -18.92 -19.66
CA THR A 149 1.73 -18.11 -18.46
C THR A 149 2.09 -16.63 -18.64
N LYS A 150 2.66 -16.24 -19.79
CA LYS A 150 3.10 -14.87 -20.06
C LYS A 150 2.19 -14.18 -21.04
N ALA A 151 1.54 -13.10 -20.61
CA ALA A 151 0.73 -12.24 -21.47
C ALA A 151 1.60 -11.41 -22.41
N GLY A 152 1.03 -11.02 -23.53
CA GLY A 152 1.67 -10.24 -24.59
C GLY A 152 1.50 -10.88 -25.96
N ALA A 153 2.04 -10.23 -26.97
CA ALA A 153 2.12 -10.73 -28.35
C ALA A 153 3.39 -11.56 -28.52
N HIS A 154 3.25 -12.85 -28.85
CA HIS A 154 4.37 -13.79 -28.98
C HIS A 154 4.41 -14.39 -30.38
N THR A 155 5.57 -14.29 -31.03
CA THR A 155 5.77 -14.84 -32.36
C THR A 155 6.11 -16.31 -32.29
N VAL A 156 5.31 -17.14 -32.94
CA VAL A 156 5.59 -18.55 -33.17
C VAL A 156 6.12 -18.72 -34.59
N THR A 157 7.17 -19.50 -34.75
CA THR A 157 7.72 -19.85 -36.09
C THR A 157 7.50 -21.33 -36.32
N ALA A 158 6.83 -21.67 -37.46
CA ALA A 158 6.77 -23.01 -37.98
C ALA A 158 7.80 -23.17 -39.10
N SER A 159 8.64 -24.20 -39.03
CA SER A 159 9.71 -24.47 -40.01
C SER A 159 9.74 -25.93 -40.43
N MET A 160 10.17 -26.17 -41.66
CA MET A 160 10.37 -27.52 -42.16
C MET A 160 11.77 -27.69 -42.78
N ALA A 161 12.14 -28.93 -43.09
CA ALA A 161 13.41 -29.22 -43.76
C ALA A 161 13.55 -28.40 -45.05
N GLY A 162 14.77 -27.93 -45.34
CA GLY A 162 15.02 -27.04 -46.49
C GLY A 162 14.93 -25.55 -46.19
N GLY A 163 14.70 -25.16 -44.89
CA GLY A 163 14.79 -23.78 -44.42
C GLY A 163 13.54 -22.91 -44.70
N LYS A 164 12.47 -23.48 -45.21
CA LYS A 164 11.18 -22.78 -45.33
C LYS A 164 10.53 -22.61 -43.98
N SER A 165 10.03 -21.43 -43.69
CA SER A 165 9.37 -21.11 -42.41
C SER A 165 8.31 -20.03 -42.59
N GLU A 166 7.34 -20.03 -41.68
CA GLU A 166 6.29 -19.02 -41.55
C GLU A 166 6.15 -18.59 -40.11
N GLN A 167 5.77 -17.34 -39.87
CA GLN A 167 5.61 -16.76 -38.54
C GLN A 167 4.17 -16.33 -38.30
N LEU A 168 3.72 -16.52 -37.08
CA LEU A 168 2.41 -16.09 -36.62
C LEU A 168 2.55 -15.43 -35.23
N VAL A 169 1.95 -14.28 -35.07
CA VAL A 169 1.81 -13.65 -33.72
C VAL A 169 0.56 -14.23 -33.07
N VAL A 170 0.72 -14.76 -31.85
CA VAL A 170 -0.36 -15.22 -30.98
C VAL A 170 -0.40 -14.29 -29.77
N ASN A 171 -1.57 -13.73 -29.47
CA ASN A 171 -1.76 -12.82 -28.36
C ASN A 171 -2.21 -13.59 -27.11
N PHE A 172 -1.47 -13.43 -26.02
CA PHE A 172 -1.85 -13.92 -24.70
C PHE A 172 -2.31 -12.76 -23.84
N ILE A 173 -3.43 -12.92 -23.14
CA ILE A 173 -3.99 -11.92 -22.23
C ILE A 173 -3.88 -12.42 -20.79
N ALA A 174 -3.75 -11.49 -19.84
CA ALA A 174 -3.70 -11.81 -18.43
C ALA A 174 -5.00 -12.50 -17.95
N ASP A 175 -4.87 -13.38 -16.95
CA ASP A 175 -6.01 -14.08 -16.35
C ASP A 175 -6.68 -13.21 -15.27
N THR A 176 -7.76 -12.57 -15.61
CA THR A 176 -8.51 -11.70 -14.69
C THR A 176 -9.14 -12.42 -13.51
N LEU A 177 -9.32 -13.74 -13.57
CA LEU A 177 -9.86 -14.54 -12.45
C LEU A 177 -8.88 -14.69 -11.29
N THR A 178 -7.59 -14.53 -11.56
CA THR A 178 -6.52 -14.57 -10.57
C THR A 178 -5.95 -13.18 -10.25
N ALA A 179 -6.72 -12.14 -10.55
CA ALA A 179 -6.31 -10.74 -10.33
C ALA A 179 -5.87 -10.50 -8.88
N GLN A 180 -4.80 -9.75 -8.72
CA GLN A 180 -4.23 -9.32 -7.43
C GLN A 180 -3.88 -7.83 -7.52
N VAL A 181 -3.89 -7.16 -6.38
CA VAL A 181 -3.43 -5.78 -6.26
C VAL A 181 -2.40 -5.68 -5.14
N ASN A 182 -1.36 -4.92 -5.37
CA ASN A 182 -0.35 -4.57 -4.36
C ASN A 182 -0.28 -3.06 -4.25
N LEU A 183 -0.35 -2.54 -3.02
CA LEU A 183 -0.18 -1.12 -2.71
C LEU A 183 1.27 -0.85 -2.29
N ASN A 184 1.90 0.12 -2.91
CA ASN A 184 3.19 0.67 -2.51
C ASN A 184 3.03 2.13 -2.09
N VAL A 185 3.66 2.50 -0.97
CA VAL A 185 3.75 3.88 -0.47
C VAL A 185 5.18 4.34 -0.71
N THR A 186 5.35 5.42 -1.46
CA THR A 186 6.69 5.86 -1.90
C THR A 186 7.48 6.53 -0.78
N GLU A 187 6.81 7.35 0.03
CA GLU A 187 7.39 8.04 1.18
C GLU A 187 6.48 7.84 2.39
N ASP A 188 7.06 7.40 3.49
CA ASP A 188 6.42 7.37 4.80
C ASP A 188 7.00 8.49 5.66
N ASN A 189 6.30 8.91 6.74
CA ASN A 189 6.70 10.01 7.62
C ASN A 189 6.76 11.39 6.93
N PHE A 190 5.80 11.72 6.08
CA PHE A 190 5.69 13.07 5.51
C PHE A 190 4.91 14.02 6.45
N ILE A 191 5.14 15.33 6.29
CA ILE A 191 4.60 16.37 7.20
C ILE A 191 3.09 16.56 7.00
N ALA A 192 2.33 16.57 8.10
CA ALA A 192 0.88 16.78 8.16
C ALA A 192 0.49 18.26 8.04
N ASN A 193 0.85 18.92 6.94
CA ASN A 193 0.56 20.35 6.70
C ASN A 193 -0.17 20.61 5.38
N ASN A 194 -0.65 19.56 4.73
CA ASN A 194 -1.31 19.56 3.42
C ASN A 194 -0.42 20.03 2.25
N VAL A 195 0.86 20.25 2.49
CA VAL A 195 1.89 20.55 1.48
C VAL A 195 2.79 19.33 1.28
N GLY A 196 3.22 18.72 2.38
CA GLY A 196 3.87 17.41 2.36
C GLY A 196 2.91 16.38 1.76
N MET A 197 3.43 15.51 0.88
CA MET A 197 2.62 14.49 0.22
C MET A 197 3.44 13.23 -0.04
N THR A 198 2.76 12.10 -0.08
CA THR A 198 3.30 10.84 -0.57
C THR A 198 2.59 10.40 -1.83
N ARG A 199 3.18 9.46 -2.56
CA ARG A 199 2.54 8.77 -3.68
C ARG A 199 2.11 7.38 -3.24
N LEU A 200 0.88 7.06 -3.56
CA LEU A 200 0.28 5.74 -3.43
C LEU A 200 0.24 5.11 -4.81
N GLN A 201 0.96 4.01 -4.99
CA GLN A 201 1.00 3.29 -6.26
C GLN A 201 0.37 1.92 -6.10
N ALA A 202 -0.69 1.67 -6.84
CA ALA A 202 -1.26 0.33 -7.01
C ALA A 202 -0.57 -0.38 -8.18
N THR A 203 -0.27 -1.66 -8.01
CA THR A 203 0.15 -2.54 -9.11
C THR A 203 -0.84 -3.69 -9.18
N VAL A 204 -1.53 -3.82 -10.31
CA VAL A 204 -2.56 -4.84 -10.54
C VAL A 204 -2.01 -5.87 -11.53
N THR A 205 -1.98 -7.14 -11.11
CA THR A 205 -1.48 -8.26 -11.91
C THR A 205 -2.39 -9.46 -11.79
N ASP A 206 -2.23 -10.43 -12.69
CA ASP A 206 -2.79 -11.76 -12.48
C ASP A 206 -1.90 -12.61 -11.54
N GLY A 207 -2.30 -13.86 -11.28
CA GLY A 207 -1.56 -14.81 -10.46
C GLY A 207 -0.19 -15.22 -11.01
N ASN A 208 0.06 -15.00 -12.31
CA ASN A 208 1.34 -15.24 -12.97
C ASN A 208 2.23 -13.99 -13.05
N GLY A 209 1.74 -12.86 -12.52
CA GLY A 209 2.45 -11.58 -12.54
C GLY A 209 2.28 -10.78 -13.85
N ASN A 210 1.36 -11.15 -14.72
CA ASN A 210 1.08 -10.36 -15.91
C ASN A 210 0.29 -9.10 -15.52
N PRO A 211 0.65 -7.92 -16.04
CA PRO A 211 -0.04 -6.68 -15.71
C PRO A 211 -1.47 -6.65 -16.26
N LEU A 212 -2.39 -6.12 -15.44
CA LEU A 212 -3.76 -5.83 -15.82
C LEU A 212 -3.89 -4.32 -16.08
N ALA A 213 -3.92 -3.97 -17.37
CA ALA A 213 -4.03 -2.59 -17.83
C ALA A 213 -5.50 -2.14 -17.93
N ASN A 214 -5.72 -0.82 -17.88
CA ASN A 214 -7.04 -0.17 -17.99
C ASN A 214 -8.03 -0.55 -16.87
N GLU A 215 -7.53 -1.01 -15.72
CA GLU A 215 -8.36 -1.32 -14.56
C GLU A 215 -8.56 -0.11 -13.67
N ALA A 216 -9.81 0.14 -13.29
CA ALA A 216 -10.15 1.19 -12.35
C ALA A 216 -9.81 0.75 -10.92
N VAL A 217 -8.95 1.52 -10.25
CA VAL A 217 -8.58 1.33 -8.85
C VAL A 217 -9.09 2.50 -8.01
N THR A 218 -9.45 2.20 -6.76
CA THR A 218 -9.92 3.20 -5.79
C THR A 218 -9.08 3.12 -4.52
N PHE A 219 -8.55 4.27 -4.08
CA PHE A 219 -7.82 4.43 -2.83
C PHE A 219 -8.73 5.06 -1.79
N THR A 220 -8.76 4.52 -0.58
CA THR A 220 -9.62 4.98 0.50
C THR A 220 -8.88 5.07 1.82
N LEU A 221 -9.35 5.97 2.69
CA LEU A 221 -8.99 6.07 4.10
C LEU A 221 -10.21 5.78 4.97
N PRO A 222 -10.03 5.47 6.27
CA PRO A 222 -11.13 5.34 7.22
C PRO A 222 -12.02 6.59 7.24
N ALA A 223 -13.33 6.40 7.32
CA ALA A 223 -14.31 7.48 7.23
C ALA A 223 -14.17 8.54 8.35
N ASP A 224 -13.74 8.13 9.54
CA ASP A 224 -13.56 8.98 10.72
C ASP A 224 -12.39 9.98 10.58
N VAL A 225 -11.46 9.72 9.69
CA VAL A 225 -10.29 10.58 9.46
C VAL A 225 -10.23 11.18 8.05
N SER A 226 -11.00 10.67 7.11
CA SER A 226 -10.94 11.03 5.69
C SER A 226 -11.05 12.54 5.42
N ALA A 227 -11.80 13.29 6.25
CA ALA A 227 -11.94 14.75 6.15
C ALA A 227 -10.63 15.53 6.37
N SER A 228 -9.64 14.92 7.04
CA SER A 228 -8.32 15.51 7.29
C SER A 228 -7.29 15.23 6.20
N PHE A 229 -7.70 14.52 5.12
CA PHE A 229 -6.83 14.06 4.06
C PHE A 229 -7.34 14.47 2.69
N THR A 230 -6.41 14.60 1.75
CA THR A 230 -6.69 14.85 0.34
C THR A 230 -6.04 13.77 -0.51
N LEU A 231 -6.86 12.99 -1.19
CA LEU A 231 -6.42 12.06 -2.23
C LEU A 231 -6.46 12.76 -3.59
N GLY A 232 -5.34 12.76 -4.30
CA GLY A 232 -5.28 13.23 -5.68
C GLY A 232 -6.30 12.48 -6.55
N GLN A 233 -6.83 13.14 -7.57
CA GLN A 233 -7.83 12.59 -8.49
C GLN A 233 -9.08 12.01 -7.79
N GLY A 234 -9.41 12.50 -6.59
CA GLY A 234 -10.52 11.97 -5.80
C GLY A 234 -10.34 10.52 -5.32
N GLY A 235 -9.09 10.05 -5.24
CA GLY A 235 -8.76 8.69 -4.84
C GLY A 235 -8.99 7.62 -5.91
N SER A 236 -9.20 8.00 -7.18
CA SER A 236 -9.43 7.05 -8.28
C SER A 236 -8.39 7.22 -9.38
N ALA A 237 -7.91 6.10 -9.91
CA ALA A 237 -6.97 6.07 -11.02
C ALA A 237 -7.21 4.84 -11.91
N ILE A 238 -6.63 4.83 -13.10
CA ILE A 238 -6.70 3.72 -14.04
C ILE A 238 -5.29 3.17 -14.25
N THR A 239 -5.14 1.83 -14.27
CA THR A 239 -3.84 1.21 -14.49
C THR A 239 -3.33 1.43 -15.91
N ASP A 240 -2.04 1.72 -16.02
CA ASP A 240 -1.31 1.82 -17.28
C ASP A 240 -1.02 0.42 -17.88
N ILE A 241 -0.28 0.39 -19.00
CA ILE A 241 0.12 -0.85 -19.68
C ILE A 241 0.95 -1.79 -18.80
N ASN A 242 1.58 -1.29 -17.75
CA ASN A 242 2.36 -2.06 -16.77
C ASN A 242 1.51 -2.47 -15.54
N GLY A 243 0.20 -2.25 -15.58
CA GLY A 243 -0.72 -2.52 -14.48
C GLY A 243 -0.59 -1.54 -13.31
N LYS A 244 0.01 -0.35 -13.49
CA LYS A 244 0.27 0.63 -12.44
C LYS A 244 -0.69 1.80 -12.48
N ALA A 245 -1.19 2.18 -11.30
CA ALA A 245 -2.00 3.39 -11.11
C ALA A 245 -1.51 4.16 -9.88
N GLU A 246 -1.48 5.48 -9.94
CA GLU A 246 -0.96 6.34 -8.87
C GLU A 246 -1.95 7.43 -8.50
N VAL A 247 -1.99 7.75 -7.19
CA VAL A 247 -2.58 8.98 -6.65
C VAL A 247 -1.63 9.59 -5.62
N THR A 248 -1.77 10.88 -5.33
CA THR A 248 -1.08 11.54 -4.22
C THR A 248 -1.95 11.51 -2.97
N LEU A 249 -1.31 11.48 -1.79
CA LEU A 249 -1.96 11.64 -0.50
C LEU A 249 -1.27 12.77 0.27
N SER A 250 -2.03 13.74 0.74
CA SER A 250 -1.64 14.76 1.71
C SER A 250 -2.64 14.82 2.85
N GLY A 251 -2.29 15.48 3.96
CA GLY A 251 -3.20 15.60 5.09
C GLY A 251 -2.74 16.62 6.12
N THR A 252 -3.62 16.92 7.08
CA THR A 252 -3.37 17.88 8.17
C THR A 252 -3.35 17.23 9.55
N LYS A 253 -3.62 15.92 9.65
CA LYS A 253 -3.65 15.20 10.92
C LYS A 253 -2.49 14.23 11.01
N SER A 254 -1.62 14.41 12.01
CA SER A 254 -0.50 13.49 12.29
C SER A 254 -1.00 12.15 12.86
N GLY A 255 -0.22 11.11 12.65
CA GLY A 255 -0.53 9.75 13.09
C GLY A 255 -0.33 8.73 11.97
N THR A 256 -0.58 7.47 12.29
CA THR A 256 -0.47 6.35 11.34
C THR A 256 -1.86 5.87 10.96
N TYR A 257 -2.13 5.79 9.66
CA TYR A 257 -3.45 5.50 9.11
C TYR A 257 -3.39 4.42 8.05
N PRO A 258 -4.33 3.47 8.05
CA PRO A 258 -4.45 2.50 6.97
C PRO A 258 -5.00 3.17 5.71
N VAL A 259 -4.31 2.96 4.60
CA VAL A 259 -4.80 3.29 3.26
C VAL A 259 -5.08 1.98 2.54
N THR A 260 -6.25 1.86 1.97
CA THR A 260 -6.67 0.68 1.22
C THR A 260 -6.82 1.03 -0.26
N VAL A 261 -6.22 0.22 -1.13
CA VAL A 261 -6.52 0.22 -2.56
C VAL A 261 -7.44 -0.96 -2.88
N SER A 262 -8.40 -0.75 -3.76
CA SER A 262 -9.32 -1.79 -4.24
C SER A 262 -9.49 -1.75 -5.76
N VAL A 263 -9.65 -2.93 -6.36
CA VAL A 263 -10.04 -3.11 -7.75
C VAL A 263 -11.44 -3.74 -7.75
N ASN A 264 -12.45 -2.88 -7.91
CA ASN A 264 -13.84 -3.28 -7.69
C ASN A 264 -14.33 -4.39 -8.62
N ASN A 265 -13.84 -4.39 -9.88
CA ASN A 265 -14.21 -5.41 -10.87
C ASN A 265 -13.85 -6.83 -10.45
N TYR A 266 -12.82 -6.99 -9.61
CA TYR A 266 -12.31 -8.30 -9.18
C TYR A 266 -12.52 -8.58 -7.70
N GLY A 267 -12.97 -7.59 -6.92
CA GLY A 267 -13.16 -7.73 -5.48
C GLY A 267 -11.86 -7.91 -4.68
N VAL A 268 -10.73 -7.48 -5.22
CA VAL A 268 -9.40 -7.58 -4.58
C VAL A 268 -8.98 -6.24 -3.98
N SER A 269 -8.25 -6.31 -2.86
CA SER A 269 -7.76 -5.13 -2.17
C SER A 269 -6.43 -5.40 -1.46
N ASP A 270 -5.66 -4.34 -1.22
CA ASP A 270 -4.48 -4.34 -0.35
C ASP A 270 -4.49 -3.11 0.55
N THR A 271 -3.91 -3.23 1.74
CA THR A 271 -3.87 -2.16 2.75
C THR A 271 -2.46 -1.97 3.26
N LYS A 272 -2.01 -0.70 3.31
CA LYS A 272 -0.73 -0.31 3.91
C LYS A 272 -0.95 0.81 4.93
N GLN A 273 -0.07 0.86 5.93
CA GLN A 273 -0.01 1.97 6.87
C GLN A 273 0.77 3.12 6.25
N VAL A 274 0.29 4.33 6.50
CA VAL A 274 0.95 5.59 6.11
C VAL A 274 1.04 6.48 7.34
N THR A 275 2.21 7.01 7.62
CA THR A 275 2.47 7.85 8.78
C THR A 275 2.67 9.30 8.36
N LEU A 276 1.95 10.19 9.02
CA LEU A 276 2.14 11.64 8.92
C LEU A 276 2.68 12.15 10.24
N ILE A 277 3.73 12.98 10.17
CA ILE A 277 4.34 13.62 11.34
C ILE A 277 3.86 15.06 11.48
N ALA A 278 3.78 15.55 12.72
CA ALA A 278 3.43 16.94 12.98
C ALA A 278 4.48 17.91 12.38
N ASP A 279 4.04 19.11 12.01
CA ASP A 279 4.90 20.14 11.45
C ASP A 279 5.66 20.89 12.57
N ALA A 280 6.85 20.42 12.93
CA ALA A 280 7.69 21.06 13.92
C ALA A 280 8.06 22.52 13.59
N GLY A 281 8.07 22.90 12.29
CA GLY A 281 8.33 24.27 11.85
C GLY A 281 7.25 25.27 12.26
N THR A 282 6.02 24.80 12.51
CA THR A 282 4.89 25.62 12.98
C THR A 282 4.54 25.40 14.45
N ALA A 283 5.42 24.69 15.20
CA ALA A 283 5.21 24.40 16.62
C ALA A 283 4.94 25.66 17.44
N LYS A 284 3.94 25.58 18.31
CA LYS A 284 3.56 26.64 19.26
C LYS A 284 3.20 26.04 20.61
N LEU A 285 3.47 26.80 21.68
CA LEU A 285 2.96 26.48 22.99
C LEU A 285 1.43 26.67 22.99
N ALA A 286 0.68 25.57 23.11
CA ALA A 286 -0.77 25.60 23.04
C ALA A 286 -1.41 25.88 24.41
N SER A 287 -0.84 25.32 25.48
CA SER A 287 -1.34 25.52 26.84
C SER A 287 -0.25 25.27 27.89
N LEU A 288 -0.48 25.83 29.08
CA LEU A 288 0.25 25.54 30.29
C LEU A 288 -0.76 25.20 31.39
N THR A 289 -0.75 24.00 31.91
CA THR A 289 -1.74 23.50 32.87
C THR A 289 -1.09 22.99 34.13
N SER A 290 -1.79 23.10 35.28
CA SER A 290 -1.41 22.58 36.59
C SER A 290 -2.61 22.59 37.51
N VAL A 291 -2.53 21.94 38.66
CA VAL A 291 -3.44 22.20 39.80
C VAL A 291 -3.26 23.63 40.26
N TYR A 292 -4.32 24.26 40.77
CA TYR A 292 -4.25 25.65 41.25
C TYR A 292 -3.50 25.79 42.57
N SER A 293 -3.69 24.84 43.52
CA SER A 293 -3.10 24.89 44.89
C SER A 293 -2.27 23.65 45.16
N PHE A 294 -1.17 23.85 45.89
CA PHE A 294 -0.33 22.80 46.44
C PHE A 294 0.17 23.20 47.84
N VAL A 295 0.59 22.21 48.62
CA VAL A 295 1.17 22.42 49.94
C VAL A 295 2.67 22.70 49.80
N VAL A 296 3.19 23.63 50.61
CA VAL A 296 4.64 23.92 50.62
C VAL A 296 5.43 22.66 50.97
N SER A 297 6.45 22.37 50.17
CA SER A 297 7.30 21.20 50.32
C SER A 297 8.57 21.39 49.50
N THR A 298 9.63 20.64 49.84
CA THR A 298 10.85 20.54 49.01
C THR A 298 10.78 19.40 47.99
N THR A 299 9.88 18.43 48.18
CA THR A 299 9.83 17.20 47.38
C THR A 299 8.49 16.96 46.69
N GLU A 300 7.40 17.54 47.21
CA GLU A 300 6.06 17.43 46.67
C GLU A 300 5.57 18.81 46.22
N GLY A 301 4.71 18.84 45.23
CA GLY A 301 4.25 20.11 44.67
C GLY A 301 3.23 19.97 43.59
N ALA A 302 3.20 20.92 42.67
CA ALA A 302 2.32 20.92 41.51
C ALA A 302 3.07 20.46 40.28
N THR A 303 2.54 19.47 39.56
CA THR A 303 2.98 19.16 38.21
C THR A 303 2.51 20.27 37.26
N LEU A 304 3.44 20.84 36.51
CA LEU A 304 3.20 21.82 35.47
C LEU A 304 3.42 21.17 34.13
N THR A 305 2.36 21.09 33.32
CA THR A 305 2.36 20.47 32.01
C THR A 305 2.21 21.51 30.92
N ALA A 306 3.19 21.62 30.04
CA ALA A 306 3.14 22.41 28.83
C ALA A 306 2.71 21.52 27.66
N SER A 307 1.77 21.97 26.85
CA SER A 307 1.33 21.30 25.63
C SER A 307 1.82 22.07 24.40
N VAL A 308 2.47 21.37 23.48
CA VAL A 308 2.98 21.93 22.22
C VAL A 308 2.27 21.27 21.04
N THR A 309 1.72 22.09 20.17
CA THR A 309 1.06 21.63 18.94
C THR A 309 1.58 22.41 17.74
N ASP A 310 1.43 21.83 16.54
CA ASP A 310 1.64 22.54 15.28
C ASP A 310 0.46 23.49 14.96
N ALA A 311 0.50 24.09 13.77
CA ALA A 311 -0.56 25.01 13.31
C ALA A 311 -1.91 24.31 13.14
N ASN A 312 -1.91 23.01 12.84
CA ASN A 312 -3.10 22.16 12.64
C ASN A 312 -3.63 21.54 13.95
N GLY A 313 -2.92 21.74 15.08
CA GLY A 313 -3.28 21.19 16.38
C GLY A 313 -2.72 19.79 16.65
N ASN A 314 -1.83 19.28 15.81
CA ASN A 314 -1.17 18.01 16.06
C ASN A 314 -0.13 18.16 17.17
N PRO A 315 -0.01 17.18 18.09
CA PRO A 315 1.04 17.19 19.10
C PRO A 315 2.43 17.10 18.45
N VAL A 316 3.39 17.90 18.92
CA VAL A 316 4.75 17.92 18.37
C VAL A 316 5.72 17.38 19.41
N GLU A 317 6.38 16.28 19.08
CA GLU A 317 7.43 15.64 19.87
C GLU A 317 8.78 16.34 19.70
N GLY A 318 9.66 16.26 20.73
CA GLY A 318 11.05 16.71 20.65
C GLY A 318 11.24 18.23 20.69
N ILE A 319 10.19 19.00 20.99
CA ILE A 319 10.29 20.47 21.10
C ILE A 319 10.74 20.86 22.50
N LYS A 320 11.81 21.62 22.56
CA LYS A 320 12.39 22.10 23.81
C LYS A 320 11.56 23.23 24.40
N VAL A 321 10.97 22.99 25.57
CA VAL A 321 10.19 23.95 26.37
C VAL A 321 11.03 24.45 27.55
N ASN A 322 11.17 25.76 27.69
CA ASN A 322 11.82 26.41 28.81
C ASN A 322 10.79 26.86 29.82
N PHE A 323 11.07 26.60 31.09
CA PHE A 323 10.21 26.94 32.21
C PHE A 323 10.89 27.98 33.11
N ARG A 324 10.11 28.90 33.66
CA ARG A 324 10.55 29.91 34.64
C ARG A 324 9.51 30.02 35.75
N GLY A 325 9.99 30.39 36.95
CA GLY A 325 9.12 30.63 38.09
C GLY A 325 9.74 31.61 39.05
N THR A 326 8.90 32.35 39.80
CA THR A 326 9.31 33.29 40.84
C THR A 326 8.95 32.71 42.20
N SER A 327 9.93 32.65 43.11
CA SER A 327 9.79 32.11 44.48
C SER A 327 9.31 30.65 44.48
N VAL A 328 9.80 29.87 43.51
CA VAL A 328 9.56 28.42 43.40
C VAL A 328 10.86 27.71 43.02
N THR A 329 10.90 26.42 43.29
CA THR A 329 11.91 25.50 42.78
C THR A 329 11.29 24.69 41.63
N LEU A 330 11.98 24.61 40.52
CA LEU A 330 11.57 23.80 39.34
C LEU A 330 12.45 22.55 39.29
N SER A 331 11.87 21.39 39.07
CA SER A 331 12.65 20.14 38.88
C SER A 331 13.55 20.18 37.63
N SER A 332 13.13 20.95 36.64
CA SER A 332 13.94 21.28 35.45
C SER A 332 13.53 22.65 34.91
N THR A 333 14.49 23.37 34.34
CA THR A 333 14.23 24.64 33.63
C THR A 333 14.01 24.44 32.13
N SER A 334 14.20 23.21 31.62
CA SER A 334 14.04 22.89 30.20
C SER A 334 13.77 21.40 30.01
N VAL A 335 12.70 21.06 29.27
CA VAL A 335 12.28 19.68 28.96
C VAL A 335 11.84 19.63 27.52
N GLU A 336 12.12 18.52 26.83
CA GLU A 336 11.61 18.24 25.51
C GLU A 336 10.24 17.56 25.58
N THR A 337 9.36 17.85 24.62
CA THR A 337 8.02 17.26 24.56
C THR A 337 8.08 15.77 24.21
N ASP A 338 7.19 14.98 24.81
CA ASP A 338 6.95 13.58 24.50
C ASP A 338 6.17 13.41 23.16
N ASP A 339 5.86 12.17 22.79
CA ASP A 339 5.08 11.79 21.60
C ASP A 339 3.65 12.37 21.57
N ARG A 340 3.14 12.79 22.74
CA ARG A 340 1.84 13.46 22.88
C ARG A 340 1.96 14.99 22.91
N GLY A 341 3.16 15.50 22.69
CA GLY A 341 3.45 16.93 22.70
C GLY A 341 3.49 17.56 24.10
N PHE A 342 3.71 16.79 25.17
CA PHE A 342 3.75 17.29 26.54
C PHE A 342 5.18 17.39 27.08
N ALA A 343 5.47 18.50 27.75
CA ALA A 343 6.66 18.69 28.60
C ALA A 343 6.23 18.95 30.03
N GLU A 344 6.71 18.16 30.98
CA GLU A 344 6.26 18.18 32.35
C GLU A 344 7.42 18.46 33.35
N ILE A 345 7.13 19.29 34.31
CA ILE A 345 8.04 19.56 35.46
C ILE A 345 7.27 19.54 36.77
N LEU A 346 7.97 19.29 37.87
CA LEU A 346 7.46 19.49 39.21
C LEU A 346 7.86 20.91 39.71
N VAL A 347 6.87 21.62 40.24
CA VAL A 347 7.02 22.94 40.88
C VAL A 347 6.82 22.78 42.36
N THR A 348 7.83 23.16 43.18
CA THR A 348 7.78 23.14 44.64
C THR A 348 8.04 24.55 45.20
N SER A 349 7.64 24.79 46.45
CA SER A 349 7.96 26.02 47.21
C SER A 349 8.02 25.72 48.68
N THR A 350 8.87 26.42 49.39
CA THR A 350 8.90 26.46 50.85
C THR A 350 8.22 27.70 51.44
N GLU A 351 7.72 28.61 50.56
CA GLU A 351 7.04 29.83 50.97
C GLU A 351 5.57 29.79 50.49
N VAL A 352 4.65 30.21 51.36
CA VAL A 352 3.22 30.33 51.03
C VAL A 352 2.93 31.49 50.09
N GLY A 353 1.73 31.49 49.49
CA GLY A 353 1.20 32.58 48.68
C GLY A 353 1.21 32.29 47.18
N LEU A 354 0.80 33.30 46.41
CA LEU A 354 0.70 33.19 44.96
C LEU A 354 2.09 33.14 44.30
N LYS A 355 2.27 32.16 43.41
CA LYS A 355 3.49 31.92 42.65
C LYS A 355 3.15 32.07 41.16
N THR A 356 4.02 32.74 40.43
CA THR A 356 3.90 32.82 38.97
C THR A 356 4.89 31.85 38.33
N VAL A 357 4.40 30.95 37.48
CA VAL A 357 5.19 30.06 36.65
C VAL A 357 4.87 30.32 35.19
N SER A 358 5.85 30.12 34.33
CA SER A 358 5.68 30.37 32.89
C SER A 358 6.46 29.40 32.06
N ALA A 359 6.01 29.21 30.83
CA ALA A 359 6.69 28.40 29.81
C ALA A 359 6.77 29.16 28.47
N SER A 360 7.82 28.86 27.71
CA SER A 360 7.99 29.31 26.32
C SER A 360 8.75 28.24 25.53
N LEU A 361 8.61 28.23 24.22
CA LEU A 361 9.48 27.42 23.38
C LEU A 361 10.90 28.01 23.38
N ALA A 362 11.92 27.16 23.26
CA ALA A 362 13.31 27.59 23.28
C ALA A 362 13.67 28.53 22.11
N ASP A 363 13.09 28.29 20.97
CA ASP A 363 13.24 29.07 19.73
C ASP A 363 12.32 30.31 19.66
N LYS A 364 11.30 30.38 20.53
CA LYS A 364 10.32 31.48 20.63
C LYS A 364 10.23 32.02 22.09
N PRO A 365 11.28 32.54 22.64
CA PRO A 365 11.36 32.90 24.07
C PRO A 365 10.45 34.07 24.49
N THR A 366 9.91 34.81 23.50
CA THR A 366 9.01 35.94 23.73
C THR A 366 7.54 35.54 23.79
N GLU A 367 7.21 34.35 23.26
CA GLU A 367 5.88 33.77 23.30
C GLU A 367 5.68 32.99 24.58
N VAL A 368 5.22 33.66 25.64
CA VAL A 368 5.15 33.15 27.01
C VAL A 368 3.71 32.87 27.40
N ILE A 369 3.44 31.69 27.94
CA ILE A 369 2.21 31.39 28.67
C ILE A 369 2.55 31.34 30.17
N SER A 370 1.78 32.04 31.01
CA SER A 370 1.97 32.08 32.45
C SER A 370 0.78 31.50 33.19
N ARG A 371 1.04 30.94 34.39
CA ARG A 371 0.04 30.40 35.28
C ARG A 371 0.31 30.83 36.73
N LEU A 372 -0.77 31.12 37.47
CA LEU A 372 -0.71 31.37 38.91
C LEU A 372 -1.01 30.07 39.65
N LEU A 373 -0.18 29.79 40.65
CA LEU A 373 -0.30 28.69 41.60
C LEU A 373 -0.38 29.26 43.01
N ASN A 374 -1.15 28.65 43.90
CA ASN A 374 -1.24 29.05 45.31
C ASN A 374 -0.55 28.00 46.20
N ALA A 375 0.53 28.37 46.83
CA ALA A 375 1.21 27.55 47.79
C ALA A 375 0.61 27.80 49.18
N SER A 376 0.10 26.75 49.85
CA SER A 376 -0.48 26.78 51.18
C SER A 376 0.47 26.21 52.20
N ALA A 377 0.37 26.65 53.45
CA ALA A 377 1.17 26.14 54.58
C ALA A 377 0.91 24.63 54.80
N ASP A 378 1.91 23.91 55.27
CA ASP A 378 1.79 22.51 55.66
C ASP A 378 1.16 22.38 57.05
N VAL A 379 -0.13 22.14 57.09
CA VAL A 379 -0.90 21.97 58.32
C VAL A 379 -0.44 20.76 59.17
N ASN A 380 0.18 19.75 58.52
CA ASN A 380 0.64 18.55 59.22
C ASN A 380 1.93 18.78 60.03
N SER A 381 2.72 19.78 59.66
CA SER A 381 3.92 20.18 60.35
C SER A 381 3.73 21.41 61.28
N ALA A 382 2.47 21.84 61.45
CA ALA A 382 2.12 23.01 62.25
C ALA A 382 2.55 22.86 63.71
N THR A 383 3.26 23.86 64.18
CA THR A 383 3.72 23.96 65.64
C THR A 383 3.46 25.34 66.13
N ILE A 384 3.23 25.43 67.45
CA ILE A 384 3.26 26.73 68.17
C ILE A 384 4.69 27.16 68.25
N THR A 385 5.07 28.21 67.57
CA THR A 385 6.46 28.71 67.51
C THR A 385 6.74 29.79 68.56
N SER A 386 5.71 30.51 68.99
CA SER A 386 5.82 31.48 70.04
C SER A 386 4.49 31.74 70.75
N LEU A 387 4.59 32.16 72.02
CA LEU A 387 3.48 32.66 72.81
C LEU A 387 3.81 34.11 73.20
N GLU A 388 2.97 35.03 72.71
CA GLU A 388 3.12 36.45 73.03
C GLU A 388 2.22 36.79 74.27
N ILE A 389 2.80 37.18 75.34
CA ILE A 389 2.14 37.60 76.56
C ILE A 389 2.75 38.96 76.96
N PRO A 390 1.98 39.95 77.38
CA PRO A 390 2.53 41.22 77.81
C PRO A 390 3.57 41.08 78.90
N GLU A 391 4.67 41.80 78.79
CA GLU A 391 5.73 41.83 79.81
C GLU A 391 5.30 42.64 81.00
N GLY A 392 5.70 42.19 82.22
CA GLY A 392 5.50 42.91 83.49
C GLY A 392 4.31 42.41 84.30
N GLN A 393 3.96 43.18 85.33
CA GLN A 393 2.87 42.85 86.28
C GLN A 393 1.54 43.33 85.74
N VAL A 394 0.56 42.42 85.73
CA VAL A 394 -0.83 42.70 85.31
C VAL A 394 -1.70 42.81 86.61
N MET A 395 -2.60 43.78 86.60
CA MET A 395 -3.52 43.95 87.76
C MET A 395 -4.62 42.88 87.70
N VAL A 396 -5.09 42.47 88.88
CA VAL A 396 -6.22 41.58 89.05
C VAL A 396 -7.45 42.21 88.36
N ALA A 397 -8.26 41.41 87.67
CA ALA A 397 -9.41 41.84 86.87
C ALA A 397 -9.09 42.70 85.61
N GLN A 398 -7.82 42.78 85.22
CA GLN A 398 -7.40 43.41 83.99
C GLN A 398 -7.29 42.34 82.89
N ASP A 399 -7.90 42.63 81.72
CA ASP A 399 -7.81 41.81 80.58
C ASP A 399 -6.45 41.86 79.90
N VAL A 400 -5.92 40.70 79.59
CA VAL A 400 -4.63 40.52 78.93
C VAL A 400 -4.83 39.72 77.59
N ALA A 401 -4.35 40.30 76.56
CA ALA A 401 -4.33 39.56 75.26
C ALA A 401 -3.15 38.56 75.27
N VAL A 402 -3.44 37.33 74.95
CA VAL A 402 -2.46 36.27 74.75
C VAL A 402 -2.54 35.76 73.37
N LYS A 403 -1.43 35.74 72.65
CA LYS A 403 -1.36 35.32 71.26
C LYS A 403 -0.44 34.11 71.06
N ALA A 404 -0.91 33.11 70.40
CA ALA A 404 -0.08 31.98 69.99
C ALA A 404 0.16 32.10 68.47
N HIS A 405 1.42 31.98 68.08
CA HIS A 405 1.83 31.97 66.69
C HIS A 405 2.05 30.51 66.28
N VAL A 406 1.36 30.12 65.24
CA VAL A 406 1.43 28.76 64.65
C VAL A 406 2.03 28.82 63.25
N ASN A 407 3.17 28.17 63.10
CA ASN A 407 3.87 28.10 61.84
C ASN A 407 4.11 26.64 61.42
N ASP A 408 4.27 26.41 60.16
CA ASP A 408 4.74 25.13 59.60
C ASP A 408 6.26 24.98 59.78
N GLN A 409 6.80 23.82 59.33
CA GLN A 409 8.24 23.52 59.40
C GLN A 409 9.14 24.51 58.64
N PHE A 410 8.58 25.26 57.68
CA PHE A 410 9.31 26.26 56.90
C PHE A 410 9.15 27.68 57.44
N GLY A 411 8.42 27.86 58.57
CA GLY A 411 8.16 29.14 59.18
C GLY A 411 6.96 29.90 58.57
N ASN A 412 6.16 29.29 57.72
CA ASN A 412 4.98 29.94 57.19
C ASN A 412 3.83 29.93 58.19
N PRO A 413 3.04 31.00 58.30
CA PRO A 413 1.87 31.06 59.12
C PRO A 413 0.81 30.05 58.73
N VAL A 414 0.31 29.27 59.69
CA VAL A 414 -0.74 28.28 59.45
C VAL A 414 -2.10 28.82 59.90
N ALA A 415 -2.98 29.08 58.98
CA ALA A 415 -4.33 29.57 59.23
C ALA A 415 -5.30 28.45 59.62
N HIS A 416 -6.37 28.84 60.32
CA HIS A 416 -7.49 27.97 60.68
C HIS A 416 -7.13 26.76 61.58
N GLN A 417 -5.95 26.78 62.24
CA GLN A 417 -5.56 25.76 63.18
C GLN A 417 -6.17 26.02 64.56
N PRO A 418 -6.85 25.05 65.16
CA PRO A 418 -7.40 25.21 66.48
C PRO A 418 -6.27 25.18 67.51
N VAL A 419 -6.19 26.23 68.28
CA VAL A 419 -5.24 26.37 69.44
C VAL A 419 -6.05 26.39 70.74
N THR A 420 -5.70 25.52 71.62
CA THR A 420 -6.33 25.46 72.97
C THR A 420 -5.44 26.15 74.00
N PHE A 421 -6.00 27.12 74.70
CA PHE A 421 -5.32 27.87 75.79
C PHE A 421 -5.79 27.37 77.13
N SER A 422 -4.87 27.25 78.04
CA SER A 422 -5.14 26.98 79.46
C SER A 422 -4.22 27.77 80.34
N ALA A 423 -4.59 27.90 81.61
CA ALA A 423 -3.78 28.54 82.61
C ALA A 423 -3.71 27.69 83.90
N GLU A 424 -2.60 27.70 84.59
CA GLU A 424 -2.47 27.03 85.88
C GLU A 424 -2.09 28.05 86.90
N PRO A 425 -2.85 28.14 88.04
CA PRO A 425 -4.08 27.40 88.39
C PRO A 425 -5.30 27.88 87.61
N SER A 426 -6.04 26.94 87.01
CA SER A 426 -7.17 27.23 86.10
C SER A 426 -8.38 27.86 86.82
N SER A 427 -8.57 27.59 88.10
CA SER A 427 -9.71 28.08 88.90
C SER A 427 -9.63 29.57 89.27
N GLN A 428 -8.59 30.27 88.85
CA GLN A 428 -8.36 31.68 89.14
C GLN A 428 -8.08 32.55 87.88
N MET A 429 -8.39 32.02 86.70
CA MET A 429 -8.21 32.69 85.45
C MET A 429 -9.45 32.51 84.58
N ILE A 430 -10.02 33.59 84.12
CA ILE A 430 -11.08 33.55 83.09
C ILE A 430 -10.37 33.64 81.78
N ILE A 431 -10.69 32.69 80.87
CA ILE A 431 -10.23 32.67 79.46
C ILE A 431 -11.47 32.94 78.59
N SER A 432 -11.41 33.96 77.76
CA SER A 432 -12.53 34.37 76.90
C SER A 432 -13.07 33.26 76.08
N GLN A 433 -12.19 32.41 75.59
CA GLN A 433 -12.51 31.22 74.80
C GLN A 433 -11.36 30.19 74.88
N ASN A 434 -11.66 28.94 75.24
CA ASN A 434 -10.57 27.94 75.46
C ASN A 434 -9.91 27.47 74.19
N THR A 435 -10.65 27.48 73.05
CA THR A 435 -10.08 27.09 71.79
C THR A 435 -10.46 28.10 70.68
N VAL A 436 -9.42 28.64 70.03
CA VAL A 436 -9.57 29.64 68.93
C VAL A 436 -8.76 29.19 67.74
N SER A 437 -9.34 29.34 66.52
CA SER A 437 -8.61 29.06 65.31
C SER A 437 -7.71 30.22 64.94
N THR A 438 -6.51 29.92 64.40
CA THR A 438 -5.56 30.94 63.92
C THR A 438 -6.15 31.69 62.74
N ASN A 439 -5.86 32.96 62.65
CA ASN A 439 -6.17 33.83 61.50
C ASN A 439 -5.22 33.57 60.32
N THR A 440 -5.34 34.33 59.23
CA THR A 440 -4.48 34.22 58.04
C THR A 440 -3.01 34.51 58.28
N GLN A 441 -2.67 35.09 59.40
CA GLN A 441 -1.28 35.35 59.87
C GLN A 441 -0.77 34.26 60.82
N GLY A 442 -1.51 33.16 61.00
CA GLY A 442 -1.16 32.06 61.87
C GLY A 442 -1.29 32.42 63.42
N VAL A 443 -2.06 33.43 63.71
CA VAL A 443 -2.21 33.92 65.10
C VAL A 443 -3.55 33.52 65.67
N ALA A 444 -3.56 32.83 66.79
CA ALA A 444 -4.71 32.61 67.66
C ALA A 444 -4.59 33.54 68.85
N GLU A 445 -5.65 34.29 69.15
CA GLU A 445 -5.67 35.29 70.23
C GLU A 445 -6.83 35.05 71.17
N VAL A 446 -6.57 35.07 72.50
CA VAL A 446 -7.56 35.00 73.54
C VAL A 446 -7.33 36.13 74.58
N THR A 447 -8.36 36.49 75.25
CA THR A 447 -8.26 37.34 76.40
C THR A 447 -8.24 36.51 77.70
N MET A 448 -7.29 36.74 78.58
CA MET A 448 -7.19 36.12 79.86
C MET A 448 -7.30 37.19 81.01
N THR A 449 -8.14 36.92 82.00
CA THR A 449 -8.43 37.85 83.11
C THR A 449 -8.15 37.13 84.43
N PRO A 450 -7.07 37.50 85.16
CA PRO A 450 -6.80 36.91 86.46
C PRO A 450 -7.79 37.41 87.54
N GLU A 451 -8.39 36.46 88.24
CA GLU A 451 -9.35 36.78 89.31
C GLU A 451 -8.69 37.00 90.67
N ARG A 452 -7.42 36.60 90.89
CA ARG A 452 -6.64 36.76 92.10
C ARG A 452 -5.22 37.12 91.72
N ASN A 453 -4.50 37.70 92.78
CA ASN A 453 -3.06 37.91 92.64
C ASN A 453 -2.31 36.58 92.71
N GLY A 454 -1.30 36.45 91.91
CA GLY A 454 -0.49 35.23 91.82
C GLY A 454 0.31 35.17 90.53
N SER A 455 1.10 34.11 90.38
CA SER A 455 1.76 33.76 89.07
C SER A 455 0.97 32.69 88.39
N TYR A 456 0.72 32.90 87.12
CA TYR A 456 -0.02 31.98 86.31
C TYR A 456 0.86 31.46 85.12
N MET A 457 0.84 30.17 84.94
CA MET A 457 1.47 29.56 83.78
C MET A 457 0.44 29.47 82.69
N VAL A 458 0.65 30.14 81.58
CA VAL A 458 -0.18 30.04 80.36
C VAL A 458 0.36 28.92 79.50
N LYS A 459 -0.51 28.05 79.12
CA LYS A 459 -0.21 26.91 78.20
C LYS A 459 -1.08 26.97 76.96
#